data_4ca752087a0af2726835dfcfbe132129
#
_entry.id   4ca752087a0af2726835dfcfbe132129
#
_cell.length_a   1.000
_cell.length_b   1.000
_cell.length_c   1.000
_cell.angle_alpha   90.00
_cell.angle_beta   90.00
_cell.angle_gamma   90.00
#
_symmetry.space_group_name_H-M   'P 1'
#
loop_
_entity.id
_entity.type
_entity.pdbx_description
1 polymer ?
#
loop_
_entity_poly.entity_id
_entity_poly.type
_entity_poly.pdbx_seq_one_letter_code
_entity_poly.pdbx_strand_id
1 'polypeptide(L)'
;MHGTAFRVICLSCDYEIDRHKFQKTLEELNPNISIESQEMRPDGDVEISEDTMASFHVPQCPHCNGNLKPHIVFFGDNIPRHRMDKIDSLVEASDGVLVLGSSLTVYSGYRIMLEAADRHLPIAIVNIGPTRADKLATLKIDARCSQVLSPLQFGR
;
A
#
# COMPACT_ATOMS: atom_id res chain seq x y z
N MET A 1 4.37 4.21 -0.47
CA MET A 1 4.66 3.69 -1.82
C MET A 1 3.37 3.33 -2.55
N HIS A 2 2.51 2.52 -1.97
CA HIS A 2 1.30 2.02 -2.63
C HIS A 2 0.04 2.90 -2.46
N GLY A 3 0.14 4.07 -1.84
CA GLY A 3 -0.97 5.00 -1.65
C GLY A 3 -1.75 4.77 -0.37
N THR A 4 -3.02 5.13 -0.37
CA THR A 4 -3.90 5.04 0.80
C THR A 4 -5.34 4.74 0.40
N ALA A 5 -6.01 3.89 1.19
CA ALA A 5 -7.43 3.59 1.03
C ALA A 5 -8.36 4.73 1.50
N PHE A 6 -7.82 5.72 2.22
CA PHE A 6 -8.61 6.83 2.77
C PHE A 6 -8.90 7.96 1.78
N ARG A 7 -8.42 7.84 0.55
CA ARG A 7 -8.60 8.82 -0.51
C ARG A 7 -9.11 8.16 -1.79
N VAL A 8 -9.88 8.90 -2.56
CA VAL A 8 -10.33 8.55 -3.90
C VAL A 8 -9.85 9.65 -4.85
N ILE A 9 -9.28 9.26 -5.98
CA ILE A 9 -8.71 10.16 -6.98
C ILE A 9 -9.39 9.98 -8.33
N CYS A 10 -9.42 11.05 -9.11
CA CYS A 10 -9.76 10.99 -10.53
C CYS A 10 -8.54 10.53 -11.35
N LEU A 11 -8.80 9.71 -12.36
CA LEU A 11 -7.75 9.25 -13.29
C LEU A 11 -7.43 10.25 -14.39
N SER A 12 -8.27 11.31 -14.55
CA SER A 12 -8.18 12.26 -15.66
C SER A 12 -7.87 13.70 -15.23
N CYS A 13 -8.00 14.03 -13.93
CA CYS A 13 -7.67 15.35 -13.40
C CYS A 13 -7.18 15.22 -11.93
N ASP A 14 -6.83 16.36 -11.32
CA ASP A 14 -6.28 16.40 -9.96
C ASP A 14 -7.36 16.35 -8.85
N TYR A 15 -8.59 15.98 -9.18
CA TYR A 15 -9.66 15.84 -8.20
C TYR A 15 -9.35 14.70 -7.23
N GLU A 16 -9.44 15.02 -5.95
CA GLU A 16 -9.28 14.06 -4.85
C GLU A 16 -10.34 14.32 -3.79
N ILE A 17 -10.89 13.24 -3.21
CA ILE A 17 -11.90 13.30 -2.15
C ILE A 17 -11.55 12.29 -1.04
N ASP A 18 -11.93 12.63 0.19
CA ASP A 18 -11.89 11.70 1.32
C ASP A 18 -12.79 10.48 1.09
N ARG A 19 -12.30 9.28 1.40
CA ARG A 19 -13.02 8.02 1.15
C ARG A 19 -14.35 7.93 1.90
N HIS A 20 -14.43 8.47 3.12
CA HIS A 20 -15.67 8.42 3.90
C HIS A 20 -16.73 9.39 3.35
N LYS A 21 -16.30 10.54 2.82
CA LYS A 21 -17.22 11.44 2.11
C LYS A 21 -17.73 10.80 0.83
N PHE A 22 -16.84 10.16 0.08
CA PHE A 22 -17.18 9.44 -1.15
C PHE A 22 -18.12 8.26 -0.87
N GLN A 23 -17.97 7.58 0.28
CA GLN A 23 -18.88 6.51 0.69
C GLN A 23 -20.34 6.98 0.78
N LYS A 24 -20.57 8.15 1.35
CA LYS A 24 -21.95 8.73 1.42
C LYS A 24 -22.55 8.92 0.05
N THR A 25 -21.77 9.43 -0.91
CA THR A 25 -22.23 9.57 -2.31
C THR A 25 -22.56 8.21 -2.92
N LEU A 26 -21.76 7.18 -2.65
CA LEU A 26 -22.06 5.82 -3.12
C LEU A 26 -23.36 5.26 -2.53
N GLU A 27 -23.61 5.48 -1.25
CA GLU A 27 -24.83 5.04 -0.55
C GLU A 27 -26.07 5.76 -1.08
N GLU A 28 -25.96 7.06 -1.31
CA GLU A 28 -27.03 7.88 -1.90
C GLU A 28 -27.40 7.43 -3.34
N LEU A 29 -26.42 7.03 -4.13
CA LEU A 29 -26.63 6.54 -5.49
C LEU A 29 -27.11 5.09 -5.56
N ASN A 30 -26.91 4.31 -4.50
CA ASN A 30 -27.21 2.88 -4.45
C ASN A 30 -28.06 2.52 -3.22
N PRO A 31 -29.19 3.17 -2.96
CA PRO A 31 -29.95 3.00 -1.71
C PRO A 31 -30.52 1.59 -1.50
N ASN A 32 -30.67 0.82 -2.58
CA ASN A 32 -31.25 -0.53 -2.54
C ASN A 32 -30.20 -1.65 -2.54
N ILE A 33 -28.91 -1.31 -2.55
CA ILE A 33 -27.85 -2.30 -2.51
C ILE A 33 -27.46 -2.54 -1.05
N SER A 34 -27.88 -3.69 -0.53
CA SER A 34 -27.37 -4.25 0.73
C SER A 34 -26.25 -5.21 0.38
N ILE A 35 -25.03 -4.86 0.71
CA ILE A 35 -23.92 -5.82 0.72
C ILE A 35 -24.04 -6.55 2.06
N GLU A 36 -24.89 -7.58 2.09
CA GLU A 36 -24.83 -8.52 3.21
C GLU A 36 -23.43 -9.12 3.22
N SER A 37 -22.78 -9.06 4.36
CA SER A 37 -21.39 -9.49 4.53
C SER A 37 -21.27 -10.97 4.20
N GLN A 38 -20.88 -11.27 2.98
CA GLN A 38 -20.33 -12.57 2.63
C GLN A 38 -18.96 -12.72 3.29
N GLU A 39 -18.48 -13.94 3.45
CA GLU A 39 -17.19 -14.18 4.09
C GLU A 39 -16.11 -13.31 3.45
N MET A 40 -15.53 -12.43 4.26
CA MET A 40 -14.41 -11.61 3.84
C MET A 40 -13.16 -12.49 3.77
N ARG A 41 -12.50 -12.51 2.62
CA ARG A 41 -11.24 -13.22 2.43
C ARG A 41 -10.13 -12.60 3.29
N PRO A 42 -9.05 -13.34 3.60
CA PRO A 42 -7.93 -12.83 4.40
C PRO A 42 -7.25 -11.58 3.85
N ASP A 43 -7.38 -11.32 2.55
CA ASP A 43 -6.88 -10.13 1.83
C ASP A 43 -7.86 -8.94 1.87
N GLY A 44 -9.06 -9.14 2.44
CA GLY A 44 -10.10 -8.13 2.55
C GLY A 44 -11.09 -8.11 1.38
N ASP A 45 -10.93 -9.00 0.40
CA ASP A 45 -11.86 -9.13 -0.71
C ASP A 45 -13.16 -9.81 -0.28
N VAL A 46 -14.26 -9.38 -0.89
CA VAL A 46 -15.60 -9.94 -0.72
C VAL A 46 -16.14 -10.33 -2.09
N GLU A 47 -16.70 -11.54 -2.20
CA GLU A 47 -17.40 -11.93 -3.43
C GLU A 47 -18.73 -11.19 -3.53
N ILE A 48 -18.91 -10.49 -4.65
CA ILE A 48 -20.14 -9.74 -4.97
C ILE A 48 -20.77 -10.41 -6.18
N SER A 49 -22.10 -10.65 -6.13
CA SER A 49 -22.81 -11.25 -7.25
C SER A 49 -22.75 -10.38 -8.52
N GLU A 50 -22.76 -11.01 -9.69
CA GLU A 50 -22.75 -10.29 -10.97
C GLU A 50 -23.96 -9.33 -11.11
N ASP A 51 -25.14 -9.71 -10.60
CA ASP A 51 -26.35 -8.88 -10.61
C ASP A 51 -26.16 -7.61 -9.76
N THR A 52 -25.53 -7.75 -8.59
CA THR A 52 -25.21 -6.60 -7.74
C THR A 52 -24.19 -5.70 -8.41
N MET A 53 -23.16 -6.25 -9.04
CA MET A 53 -22.18 -5.45 -9.78
C MET A 53 -22.80 -4.72 -10.98
N ALA A 54 -23.68 -5.37 -11.73
CA ALA A 54 -24.35 -4.79 -12.88
C ALA A 54 -25.30 -3.64 -12.52
N SER A 55 -25.92 -3.70 -11.33
CA SER A 55 -26.84 -2.66 -10.83
C SER A 55 -26.13 -1.54 -10.05
N PHE A 56 -24.85 -1.69 -9.72
CA PHE A 56 -24.12 -0.72 -8.91
C PHE A 56 -23.71 0.51 -9.72
N HIS A 57 -24.10 1.69 -9.23
CA HIS A 57 -23.76 2.96 -9.86
C HIS A 57 -22.51 3.57 -9.21
N VAL A 58 -21.42 3.64 -9.98
CA VAL A 58 -20.20 4.34 -9.59
C VAL A 58 -20.27 5.79 -10.11
N PRO A 59 -20.17 6.82 -9.23
CA PRO A 59 -20.20 8.20 -9.68
C PRO A 59 -18.92 8.54 -10.45
N GLN A 60 -19.09 9.42 -11.44
CA GLN A 60 -17.98 10.00 -12.17
C GLN A 60 -17.40 11.22 -11.43
N CYS A 61 -16.24 11.67 -11.85
CA CYS A 61 -15.60 12.86 -11.31
C CYS A 61 -16.47 14.10 -11.51
N PRO A 62 -16.79 14.88 -10.47
CA PRO A 62 -17.62 16.08 -10.59
C PRO A 62 -16.95 17.22 -11.37
N HIS A 63 -15.63 17.16 -11.58
CA HIS A 63 -14.88 18.19 -12.30
C HIS A 63 -14.74 17.89 -13.81
N CYS A 64 -14.58 16.63 -14.19
CA CYS A 64 -14.25 16.29 -15.58
C CYS A 64 -14.98 15.04 -16.11
N ASN A 65 -15.89 14.47 -15.34
CA ASN A 65 -16.58 13.20 -15.65
C ASN A 65 -15.65 12.00 -15.89
N GLY A 66 -14.38 12.08 -15.48
CA GLY A 66 -13.42 10.97 -15.54
C GLY A 66 -13.69 9.90 -14.48
N ASN A 67 -13.07 8.74 -14.65
CA ASN A 67 -13.22 7.63 -13.71
C ASN A 67 -12.54 7.94 -12.37
N LEU A 68 -13.19 7.52 -11.29
CA LEU A 68 -12.69 7.61 -9.93
C LEU A 68 -12.17 6.24 -9.47
N LYS A 69 -11.07 6.23 -8.71
CA LYS A 69 -10.55 5.01 -8.07
C LYS A 69 -9.99 5.32 -6.68
N PRO A 70 -9.92 4.33 -5.77
CA PRO A 70 -9.14 4.49 -4.54
C PRO A 70 -7.69 4.88 -4.86
N HIS A 71 -7.11 5.77 -4.04
CA HIS A 71 -5.73 6.22 -4.22
C HIS A 71 -4.72 5.14 -3.83
N ILE A 72 -4.90 3.95 -4.37
CA ILE A 72 -4.10 2.75 -4.14
C ILE A 72 -3.45 2.31 -5.45
N VAL A 73 -2.23 1.81 -5.36
CA VAL A 73 -1.57 1.05 -6.43
C VAL A 73 -1.97 -0.41 -6.24
N PHE A 74 -2.83 -0.94 -7.10
CA PHE A 74 -3.26 -2.32 -7.07
C PHE A 74 -2.20 -3.26 -7.65
N PHE A 75 -2.36 -4.57 -7.42
CA PHE A 75 -1.56 -5.57 -8.12
C PHE A 75 -1.78 -5.44 -9.64
N GLY A 76 -0.67 -5.41 -10.39
CA GLY A 76 -0.69 -5.13 -11.84
C GLY A 76 -0.56 -3.65 -12.21
N ASP A 77 -0.82 -2.72 -11.30
CA ASP A 77 -0.60 -1.29 -11.52
C ASP A 77 0.89 -0.94 -11.39
N ASN A 78 1.28 0.15 -12.06
CA ASN A 78 2.59 0.76 -11.87
C ASN A 78 2.57 1.78 -10.73
N ILE A 79 3.61 1.77 -9.90
CA ILE A 79 3.83 2.82 -8.91
C ILE A 79 4.12 4.13 -9.66
N PRO A 80 3.44 5.25 -9.34
CA PRO A 80 3.69 6.52 -9.98
C PRO A 80 5.16 6.95 -9.89
N ARG A 81 5.72 7.44 -10.99
CA ARG A 81 7.16 7.72 -11.12
C ARG A 81 7.68 8.65 -10.03
N HIS A 82 6.94 9.73 -9.72
CA HIS A 82 7.34 10.65 -8.66
C HIS A 82 7.51 9.99 -7.28
N ARG A 83 6.77 8.90 -7.00
CA ARG A 83 6.93 8.13 -5.75
C ARG A 83 8.18 7.27 -5.80
N MET A 84 8.51 6.74 -6.97
CA MET A 84 9.75 5.99 -7.14
C MET A 84 10.97 6.90 -7.02
N ASP A 85 10.97 8.03 -7.72
CA ASP A 85 12.06 9.03 -7.65
C ASP A 85 12.29 9.50 -6.18
N LYS A 86 11.20 9.63 -5.41
CA LYS A 86 11.30 9.95 -3.97
C LYS A 86 11.93 8.83 -3.15
N ILE A 87 11.60 7.57 -3.45
CA ILE A 87 12.20 6.40 -2.76
C ILE A 87 13.70 6.36 -3.08
N ASP A 88 14.05 6.45 -4.35
CA ASP A 88 15.43 6.41 -4.83
C ASP A 88 16.26 7.52 -4.15
N SER A 89 15.71 8.75 -4.07
CA SER A 89 16.35 9.85 -3.34
C SER A 89 16.52 9.59 -1.84
N LEU A 90 15.55 8.91 -1.20
CA LEU A 90 15.65 8.56 0.22
C LEU A 90 16.71 7.50 0.47
N VAL A 91 16.80 6.49 -0.39
CA VAL A 91 17.84 5.46 -0.30
C VAL A 91 19.23 6.09 -0.50
N GLU A 92 19.35 6.96 -1.50
CA GLU A 92 20.60 7.68 -1.78
C GLU A 92 21.10 8.54 -0.59
N ALA A 93 20.15 9.16 0.14
CA ALA A 93 20.47 10.01 1.29
C ALA A 93 20.60 9.23 2.61
N SER A 94 20.49 7.90 2.58
CA SER A 94 20.49 7.05 3.78
C SER A 94 21.85 6.42 4.05
N ASP A 95 22.19 6.23 5.33
CA ASP A 95 23.39 5.48 5.77
C ASP A 95 23.12 3.98 5.93
N GLY A 96 21.88 3.55 5.74
CA GLY A 96 21.45 2.15 5.84
C GLY A 96 19.94 1.99 5.75
N VAL A 97 19.49 0.75 5.66
CA VAL A 97 18.06 0.41 5.54
C VAL A 97 17.65 -0.53 6.66
N LEU A 98 16.56 -0.20 7.34
CA LEU A 98 15.93 -1.03 8.36
C LEU A 98 14.58 -1.54 7.87
N VAL A 99 14.44 -2.87 7.78
CA VAL A 99 13.19 -3.55 7.43
C VAL A 99 12.53 -4.08 8.70
N LEU A 100 11.27 -3.73 8.89
CA LEU A 100 10.47 -4.12 10.05
C LEU A 100 9.20 -4.85 9.63
N GLY A 101 9.05 -6.12 10.03
CA GLY A 101 7.82 -6.90 9.89
C GLY A 101 7.37 -7.10 8.43
N SER A 102 8.32 -7.30 7.52
CA SER A 102 8.01 -7.54 6.11
C SER A 102 8.79 -8.73 5.56
N SER A 103 8.08 -9.61 4.86
CA SER A 103 8.70 -10.73 4.12
C SER A 103 9.41 -10.27 2.84
N LEU A 104 9.17 -9.03 2.38
CA LEU A 104 9.69 -8.48 1.12
C LEU A 104 9.35 -9.34 -0.11
N THR A 105 8.30 -10.14 -0.04
CA THR A 105 7.85 -11.01 -1.15
C THR A 105 7.44 -10.18 -2.35
N VAL A 106 6.75 -9.04 -2.12
CA VAL A 106 6.33 -8.11 -3.17
C VAL A 106 7.55 -7.36 -3.71
N TYR A 107 7.72 -7.42 -5.04
CA TYR A 107 8.90 -6.89 -5.71
C TYR A 107 9.15 -5.40 -5.47
N SER A 108 8.11 -4.59 -5.36
CA SER A 108 8.22 -3.16 -5.11
C SER A 108 8.92 -2.80 -3.79
N GLY A 109 8.76 -3.63 -2.75
CA GLY A 109 9.52 -3.52 -1.51
C GLY A 109 10.93 -4.11 -1.64
N TYR A 110 11.04 -5.27 -2.29
CA TYR A 110 12.32 -5.96 -2.47
C TYR A 110 13.32 -5.16 -3.30
N ARG A 111 12.89 -4.43 -4.34
CA ARG A 111 13.78 -3.62 -5.18
C ARG A 111 14.53 -2.54 -4.39
N ILE A 112 13.94 -2.03 -3.30
CA ILE A 112 14.62 -1.07 -2.40
C ILE A 112 15.85 -1.73 -1.76
N MET A 113 15.75 -3.00 -1.42
CA MET A 113 16.87 -3.76 -0.87
C MET A 113 17.95 -4.02 -1.91
N LEU A 114 17.56 -4.25 -3.17
CA LEU A 114 18.53 -4.38 -4.27
C LEU A 114 19.30 -3.07 -4.46
N GLU A 115 18.61 -1.95 -4.49
CA GLU A 115 19.25 -0.64 -4.64
C GLU A 115 20.17 -0.31 -3.46
N ALA A 116 19.75 -0.60 -2.22
CA ALA A 116 20.59 -0.43 -1.04
C ALA A 116 21.85 -1.30 -1.12
N ALA A 117 21.71 -2.54 -1.57
CA ALA A 117 22.83 -3.46 -1.72
C ALA A 117 23.82 -3.00 -2.81
N ASP A 118 23.33 -2.51 -3.96
CA ASP A 118 24.15 -1.94 -5.03
C ASP A 118 24.96 -0.73 -4.55
N ARG A 119 24.42 0.03 -3.61
CA ARG A 119 25.08 1.18 -2.95
C ARG A 119 25.93 0.77 -1.75
N HIS A 120 26.06 -0.52 -1.46
CA HIS A 120 26.79 -1.06 -0.31
C HIS A 120 26.29 -0.54 1.06
N LEU A 121 25.02 -0.17 1.15
CA LEU A 121 24.41 0.26 2.40
C LEU A 121 24.15 -0.96 3.31
N PRO A 122 24.34 -0.83 4.61
CA PRO A 122 23.97 -1.89 5.55
C PRO A 122 22.45 -2.07 5.57
N ILE A 123 22.01 -3.33 5.54
CA ILE A 123 20.61 -3.72 5.58
C ILE A 123 20.35 -4.54 6.84
N ALA A 124 19.53 -4.01 7.74
CA ALA A 124 19.06 -4.71 8.92
C ALA A 124 17.60 -5.15 8.73
N ILE A 125 17.30 -6.41 9.08
CA ILE A 125 15.94 -6.97 8.96
C ILE A 125 15.50 -7.52 10.30
N VAL A 126 14.36 -7.05 10.81
CA VAL A 126 13.64 -7.64 11.95
C VAL A 126 12.32 -8.18 11.43
N ASN A 127 12.20 -9.50 11.36
CA ASN A 127 11.01 -10.18 10.86
C ASN A 127 10.94 -11.60 11.41
N ILE A 128 9.72 -12.08 11.66
CA ILE A 128 9.50 -13.49 12.02
C ILE A 128 9.57 -14.31 10.72
N GLY A 129 10.46 -15.31 10.72
CA GLY A 129 10.67 -16.19 9.58
C GLY A 129 11.44 -15.55 8.41
N PRO A 130 11.55 -16.26 7.28
CA PRO A 130 12.38 -15.87 6.17
C PRO A 130 11.84 -14.64 5.43
N THR A 131 12.75 -13.89 4.80
CA THR A 131 12.43 -12.82 3.89
C THR A 131 13.14 -13.03 2.54
N ARG A 132 12.61 -12.40 1.49
CA ARG A 132 13.23 -12.44 0.17
C ARG A 132 14.64 -11.82 0.15
N ALA A 133 14.92 -10.90 1.08
CA ALA A 133 16.18 -10.16 1.14
C ALA A 133 17.19 -10.71 2.19
N ASP A 134 16.96 -11.85 2.79
CA ASP A 134 17.86 -12.39 3.85
C ASP A 134 19.31 -12.51 3.39
N LYS A 135 19.53 -12.82 2.08
CA LYS A 135 20.89 -12.92 1.52
C LYS A 135 21.59 -11.57 1.32
N LEU A 136 20.83 -10.47 1.35
CA LEU A 136 21.35 -9.10 1.23
C LEU A 136 21.54 -8.46 2.61
N ALA A 137 21.00 -9.07 3.66
CA ALA A 137 21.02 -8.49 4.99
C ALA A 137 22.41 -8.55 5.62
N THR A 138 22.85 -7.43 6.17
CA THR A 138 24.02 -7.32 7.05
C THR A 138 23.68 -7.85 8.45
N LEU A 139 22.43 -7.65 8.89
CA LEU A 139 21.90 -8.13 10.16
C LEU A 139 20.48 -8.67 9.95
N LYS A 140 20.23 -9.89 10.43
CA LYS A 140 18.90 -10.49 10.49
C LYS A 140 18.56 -10.86 11.93
N ILE A 141 17.39 -10.40 12.40
CA ILE A 141 16.83 -10.74 13.71
C ILE A 141 15.49 -11.43 13.49
N ASP A 142 15.39 -12.71 13.84
CA ASP A 142 14.16 -13.48 13.81
C ASP A 142 13.37 -13.27 15.11
N ALA A 143 12.59 -12.20 15.16
CA ALA A 143 11.79 -11.82 16.32
C ALA A 143 10.63 -10.90 15.93
N ARG A 144 9.69 -10.72 16.83
CA ARG A 144 8.65 -9.67 16.72
C ARG A 144 9.29 -8.28 16.83
N CYS A 145 8.89 -7.35 15.96
CA CYS A 145 9.38 -5.97 16.00
C CYS A 145 9.22 -5.32 17.38
N SER A 146 8.10 -5.57 18.08
CA SER A 146 7.87 -5.07 19.42
C SER A 146 8.89 -5.57 20.45
N GLN A 147 9.38 -6.80 20.32
CA GLN A 147 10.39 -7.35 21.23
C GLN A 147 11.76 -6.68 21.06
N VAL A 148 12.08 -6.27 19.83
CA VAL A 148 13.36 -5.63 19.50
C VAL A 148 13.32 -4.12 19.74
N LEU A 149 12.20 -3.45 19.36
CA LEU A 149 12.12 -2.00 19.39
C LEU A 149 11.69 -1.43 20.74
N SER A 150 10.84 -2.14 21.52
CA SER A 150 10.37 -1.64 22.82
C SER A 150 11.47 -1.37 23.83
N PRO A 151 12.58 -2.17 23.89
CA PRO A 151 13.70 -1.87 24.78
C PRO A 151 14.57 -0.71 24.33
N LEU A 152 14.48 -0.28 23.05
CA LEU A 152 15.31 0.78 22.52
C LEU A 152 14.80 2.14 22.99
N GLN A 153 15.67 2.90 23.66
CA GLN A 153 15.42 4.29 23.97
C GLN A 153 15.90 5.13 22.78
N PHE A 154 14.98 5.56 21.94
CA PHE A 154 15.28 6.57 20.94
C PHE A 154 15.38 7.91 21.65
N GLY A 155 16.57 8.52 21.65
CA GLY A 155 16.79 9.84 22.20
C GLY A 155 15.78 10.84 21.59
N ARG A 156 15.20 11.71 22.45
CA ARG A 156 14.31 12.81 22.04
C ARG A 156 15.10 13.93 21.44
#